data_022c418e3b6c1c3c43485e4fe689cf18
#
_entry.id   022c418e3b6c1c3c43485e4fe689cf18
#
_cell.length_a   1.000
_cell.length_b   1.000
_cell.length_c   1.000
_cell.angle_alpha   90.00
_cell.angle_beta   90.00
_cell.angle_gamma   90.00
#
_symmetry.space_group_name_H-M   'P 1'
#
loop_
_entity.id
_entity.type
_entity.pdbx_description
1 polymer ?
#
loop_
_entity_poly.entity_id
_entity_poly.type
_entity_poly.pdbx_seq_one_letter_code
_entity_poly.pdbx_strand_id
1 'polypeptide(L)'
;MLMLSTGAPGPIVLNKNKPLIAIVDDDASVCRALRRLVRSLAMDAETFTTGQQFLDLLDAMPSFQPDCLVLDVQMPGMNGLEVQERLARGKHSMPVIFITAHDEIGTREKAVAAGALAFLRKPFNDELLIKTVREALKRKSNG
;
A
#
# COMPACT_ATOMS: atom_id res chain seq x y z
N MET A 1 17.93 -13.25 -11.94
CA MET A 1 16.99 -13.61 -10.88
C MET A 1 17.49 -13.10 -9.55
N LEU A 2 16.65 -12.43 -8.83
CA LEU A 2 17.01 -11.85 -7.55
C LEU A 2 16.67 -12.82 -6.43
N MET A 3 17.69 -13.27 -5.71
CA MET A 3 17.50 -14.14 -4.57
C MET A 3 17.74 -13.34 -3.29
N LEU A 4 16.77 -13.37 -2.42
CA LEU A 4 16.92 -12.73 -1.11
C LEU A 4 17.69 -13.64 -0.18
N SER A 5 18.48 -13.04 0.69
CA SER A 5 19.27 -13.77 1.67
C SER A 5 18.38 -14.44 2.70
N THR A 6 18.96 -15.34 3.46
CA THR A 6 18.30 -16.03 4.58
C THR A 6 17.75 -15.04 5.58
N GLY A 7 16.58 -15.36 6.14
CA GLY A 7 15.90 -14.52 7.11
C GLY A 7 14.91 -13.54 6.51
N ALA A 8 14.96 -13.34 5.20
CA ALA A 8 13.99 -12.52 4.51
C ALA A 8 12.77 -13.35 4.11
N PRO A 9 11.60 -12.72 3.92
CA PRO A 9 10.51 -13.40 3.23
C PRO A 9 11.01 -13.90 1.88
N GLY A 10 10.32 -14.81 1.25
CA GLY A 10 10.74 -15.35 -0.03
C GLY A 10 11.06 -14.28 -1.08
N PRO A 11 11.60 -14.65 -2.21
CA PRO A 11 11.99 -13.66 -3.22
C PRO A 11 10.79 -12.88 -3.73
N ILE A 12 11.01 -11.59 -4.00
CA ILE A 12 10.00 -10.74 -4.62
C ILE A 12 10.01 -11.03 -6.11
N VAL A 13 8.87 -11.48 -6.61
CA VAL A 13 8.70 -11.75 -8.04
C VAL A 13 7.83 -10.64 -8.62
N LEU A 14 8.43 -9.84 -9.48
CA LEU A 14 7.74 -8.74 -10.14
C LEU A 14 7.31 -9.18 -11.54
N ASN A 15 6.04 -8.98 -11.84
CA ASN A 15 5.48 -9.28 -13.15
C ASN A 15 4.93 -8.00 -13.76
N LYS A 16 5.60 -7.51 -14.79
CA LYS A 16 5.22 -6.24 -15.45
C LYS A 16 3.85 -6.27 -16.10
N ASN A 17 3.30 -7.46 -16.34
CA ASN A 17 1.98 -7.61 -16.96
C ASN A 17 0.84 -7.58 -15.96
N LYS A 18 1.16 -7.56 -14.66
CA LYS A 18 0.17 -7.51 -13.59
C LYS A 18 0.34 -6.24 -12.76
N PRO A 19 -0.76 -5.61 -12.38
CA PRO A 19 -0.67 -4.53 -11.41
C PRO A 19 -0.05 -5.01 -10.11
N LEU A 20 0.76 -4.18 -9.48
CA LEU A 20 1.38 -4.46 -8.20
C LEU A 20 0.78 -3.57 -7.13
N ILE A 21 0.19 -4.18 -6.12
CA ILE A 21 -0.41 -3.46 -4.99
C ILE A 21 0.48 -3.65 -3.77
N ALA A 22 0.96 -2.56 -3.21
CA ALA A 22 1.69 -2.60 -1.95
C ALA A 22 0.69 -2.42 -0.81
N ILE A 23 0.87 -3.18 0.27
CA ILE A 23 0.00 -3.18 1.43
C ILE A 23 0.86 -2.98 2.66
N VAL A 24 0.59 -1.93 3.41
CA VAL A 24 1.35 -1.61 4.63
C VAL A 24 0.37 -1.54 5.80
N ASP A 25 0.47 -2.49 6.73
CA ASP A 25 -0.39 -2.58 7.90
C ASP A 25 0.36 -3.38 8.97
N ASP A 26 0.40 -2.88 10.19
CA ASP A 26 1.13 -3.54 11.27
C ASP A 26 0.49 -4.84 11.73
N ASP A 27 -0.77 -5.08 11.35
CA ASP A 27 -1.46 -6.33 11.66
C ASP A 27 -1.20 -7.34 10.54
N ALA A 28 -0.41 -8.37 10.85
CA ALA A 28 -0.06 -9.39 9.88
C ALA A 28 -1.27 -10.15 9.33
N SER A 29 -2.33 -10.28 10.13
CA SER A 29 -3.55 -10.96 9.65
C SER A 29 -4.28 -10.13 8.61
N VAL A 30 -4.29 -8.82 8.75
CA VAL A 30 -4.84 -7.90 7.75
C VAL A 30 -4.02 -8.00 6.47
N CYS A 31 -2.71 -7.99 6.59
CA CYS A 31 -1.81 -8.15 5.43
C CYS A 31 -2.13 -9.43 4.66
N ARG A 32 -2.28 -10.56 5.37
CA ARG A 32 -2.58 -11.84 4.72
C ARG A 32 -3.92 -11.83 4.03
N ALA A 33 -4.93 -11.27 4.66
CA ALA A 33 -6.28 -11.21 4.09
C ALA A 33 -6.31 -10.33 2.83
N LEU A 34 -5.70 -9.16 2.90
CA LEU A 34 -5.65 -8.24 1.75
C LEU A 34 -4.82 -8.81 0.61
N ARG A 35 -3.70 -9.45 0.92
CA ARG A 35 -2.85 -10.10 -0.09
C ARG A 35 -3.63 -11.18 -0.84
N ARG A 36 -4.37 -12.02 -0.11
CA ARG A 36 -5.18 -13.06 -0.72
C ARG A 36 -6.25 -12.46 -1.63
N LEU A 37 -6.91 -11.41 -1.16
CA LEU A 37 -7.95 -10.75 -1.94
C LEU A 37 -7.38 -10.16 -3.23
N VAL A 38 -6.29 -9.42 -3.13
CA VAL A 38 -5.66 -8.78 -4.29
C VAL A 38 -5.22 -9.84 -5.30
N ARG A 39 -4.59 -10.91 -4.83
CA ARG A 39 -4.15 -11.99 -5.72
C ARG A 39 -5.30 -12.69 -6.43
N SER A 40 -6.46 -12.77 -5.79
CA SER A 40 -7.64 -13.35 -6.42
C SER A 40 -8.13 -12.53 -7.62
N LEU A 41 -7.69 -11.28 -7.74
CA LEU A 41 -8.04 -10.39 -8.84
C LEU A 41 -6.99 -10.40 -9.96
N ALA A 42 -6.09 -11.38 -9.96
CA ALA A 42 -4.98 -11.47 -10.90
C ALA A 42 -4.02 -10.28 -10.81
N MET A 43 -3.82 -9.76 -9.60
CA MET A 43 -2.86 -8.70 -9.30
C MET A 43 -1.79 -9.25 -8.37
N ASP A 44 -0.59 -8.66 -8.43
CA ASP A 44 0.46 -8.98 -7.47
C ASP A 44 0.30 -8.14 -6.21
N ALA A 45 0.71 -8.69 -5.08
CA ALA A 45 0.62 -7.99 -3.79
C ALA A 45 1.90 -8.22 -2.99
N GLU A 46 2.45 -7.13 -2.47
CA GLU A 46 3.57 -7.19 -1.53
C GLU A 46 3.15 -6.51 -0.24
N THR A 47 3.39 -7.18 0.89
CA THR A 47 2.94 -6.71 2.19
C THR A 47 4.11 -6.33 3.09
N PHE A 48 3.88 -5.33 3.92
CA PHE A 48 4.86 -4.79 4.86
C PHE A 48 4.16 -4.52 6.17
N THR A 49 4.80 -4.84 7.29
CA THR A 49 4.23 -4.59 8.61
C THR A 49 4.68 -3.27 9.21
N THR A 50 5.60 -2.57 8.57
CA THR A 50 6.02 -1.22 8.96
C THR A 50 6.17 -0.33 7.73
N GLY A 51 5.96 0.97 7.94
CA GLY A 51 6.21 1.93 6.87
C GLY A 51 7.67 2.01 6.47
N GLN A 52 8.58 1.82 7.44
CA GLN A 52 10.01 1.87 7.16
C GLN A 52 10.45 0.76 6.21
N GLN A 53 9.94 -0.46 6.41
CA GLN A 53 10.26 -1.58 5.51
C GLN A 53 9.84 -1.27 4.07
N PHE A 54 8.67 -0.69 3.90
CA PHE A 54 8.17 -0.31 2.60
C PHE A 54 9.05 0.76 1.94
N LEU A 55 9.36 1.82 2.68
CA LEU A 55 10.19 2.91 2.17
C LEU A 55 11.60 2.44 1.84
N ASP A 56 12.17 1.58 2.67
CA ASP A 56 13.50 1.04 2.43
C ASP A 56 13.54 0.24 1.12
N LEU A 57 12.53 -0.54 0.83
CA LEU A 57 12.49 -1.31 -0.40
C LEU A 57 12.33 -0.39 -1.63
N LEU A 58 11.51 0.65 -1.53
CA LEU A 58 11.38 1.62 -2.61
C LEU A 58 12.73 2.25 -2.96
N ASP A 59 13.52 2.57 -1.93
CA ASP A 59 14.82 3.21 -2.14
C ASP A 59 15.87 2.22 -2.64
N ALA A 60 15.82 0.98 -2.16
CA ALA A 60 16.83 -0.03 -2.48
C ALA A 60 16.63 -0.71 -3.82
N MET A 61 15.37 -0.74 -4.31
CA MET A 61 15.02 -1.52 -5.50
C MET A 61 14.23 -0.66 -6.49
N PRO A 62 14.91 0.03 -7.42
CA PRO A 62 14.22 0.92 -8.37
C PRO A 62 13.15 0.24 -9.23
N SER A 63 13.27 -1.08 -9.45
CA SER A 63 12.25 -1.82 -10.21
C SER A 63 10.99 -2.11 -9.40
N PHE A 64 11.02 -1.90 -8.09
CA PHE A 64 9.83 -2.04 -7.26
C PHE A 64 9.00 -0.76 -7.37
N GLN A 65 7.98 -0.79 -8.23
CA GLN A 65 7.13 0.36 -8.52
C GLN A 65 5.66 -0.02 -8.36
N PRO A 66 5.12 0.06 -7.14
CA PRO A 66 3.72 -0.25 -6.92
C PRO A 66 2.79 0.66 -7.72
N ASP A 67 1.72 0.09 -8.22
CA ASP A 67 0.70 0.83 -8.96
C ASP A 67 -0.33 1.44 -8.02
N CYS A 68 -0.40 0.96 -6.78
CA CYS A 68 -1.30 1.46 -5.75
C CYS A 68 -0.75 1.05 -4.39
N LEU A 69 -0.96 1.89 -3.40
CA LEU A 69 -0.57 1.62 -2.01
C LEU A 69 -1.81 1.62 -1.13
N VAL A 70 -2.03 0.52 -0.41
CA VAL A 70 -3.03 0.43 0.66
C VAL A 70 -2.27 0.59 1.97
N LEU A 71 -2.60 1.61 2.73
CA LEU A 71 -1.76 2.08 3.84
C LEU A 71 -2.59 2.31 5.10
N ASP A 72 -2.25 1.58 6.16
CA ASP A 72 -2.85 1.78 7.47
C ASP A 72 -2.38 3.12 8.04
N VAL A 73 -3.30 3.85 8.65
CA VAL A 73 -2.97 5.14 9.27
C VAL A 73 -2.22 4.94 10.57
N GLN A 74 -2.74 4.09 11.45
CA GLN A 74 -2.19 3.97 12.81
C GLN A 74 -1.30 2.75 12.95
N MET A 75 0.00 3.00 13.03
CA MET A 75 1.02 1.98 13.18
C MET A 75 2.03 2.47 14.21
N PRO A 76 2.62 1.55 15.01
CA PRO A 76 3.71 1.92 15.89
C PRO A 76 4.88 2.50 15.11
N GLY A 77 5.57 3.45 15.67
CA GLY A 77 6.68 4.13 14.99
C GLY A 77 6.15 5.09 13.95
N MET A 78 6.43 4.84 12.69
CA MET A 78 5.99 5.71 11.60
C MET A 78 4.53 5.40 11.24
N ASN A 79 3.64 6.39 11.35
CA ASN A 79 2.25 6.22 10.96
C ASN A 79 2.06 6.42 9.45
N GLY A 80 0.84 6.13 8.96
CA GLY A 80 0.57 6.21 7.52
C GLY A 80 0.69 7.61 6.93
N LEU A 81 0.34 8.64 7.69
CA LEU A 81 0.47 10.02 7.21
C LEU A 81 1.94 10.40 7.03
N GLU A 82 2.80 9.92 7.91
CA GLU A 82 4.24 10.13 7.78
C GLU A 82 4.82 9.39 6.58
N VAL A 83 4.33 8.18 6.31
CA VAL A 83 4.73 7.43 5.11
C VAL A 83 4.36 8.24 3.86
N GLN A 84 3.13 8.74 3.81
CA GLN A 84 2.66 9.54 2.68
C GLN A 84 3.53 10.78 2.46
N GLU A 85 3.89 11.46 3.56
CA GLU A 85 4.75 12.63 3.48
C GLU A 85 6.12 12.29 2.91
N ARG A 86 6.70 11.16 3.34
CA ARG A 86 7.99 10.73 2.82
C ARG A 86 7.93 10.33 1.36
N LEU A 87 6.84 9.73 0.92
CA LEU A 87 6.64 9.42 -0.49
C LEU A 87 6.64 10.70 -1.33
N ALA A 88 5.96 11.73 -0.87
CA ALA A 88 5.91 13.01 -1.56
C ALA A 88 7.29 13.65 -1.65
N ARG A 89 8.06 13.62 -0.58
CA ARG A 89 9.43 14.15 -0.57
C ARG A 89 10.34 13.39 -1.52
N GLY A 90 10.17 12.07 -1.59
CA GLY A 90 10.96 11.22 -2.48
C GLY A 90 10.49 11.24 -3.92
N LYS A 91 9.48 12.05 -4.23
CA LYS A 91 8.87 12.15 -5.57
C LYS A 91 8.31 10.83 -6.08
N HIS A 92 7.87 9.98 -5.15
CA HIS A 92 7.15 8.77 -5.51
C HIS A 92 5.69 9.12 -5.72
N SER A 93 5.15 8.73 -6.86
CA SER A 93 3.79 9.08 -7.26
C SER A 93 2.98 7.82 -7.51
N MET A 94 2.25 7.40 -6.49
CA MET A 94 1.31 6.28 -6.63
C MET A 94 0.03 6.65 -5.88
N PRO A 95 -1.13 6.17 -6.35
CA PRO A 95 -2.37 6.39 -5.62
C PRO A 95 -2.30 5.73 -4.24
N VAL A 96 -2.74 6.44 -3.20
CA VAL A 96 -2.74 5.96 -1.84
C VAL A 96 -4.17 5.79 -1.35
N ILE A 97 -4.49 4.60 -0.87
CA ILE A 97 -5.77 4.29 -0.23
C ILE A 97 -5.47 4.07 1.24
N PHE A 98 -5.94 4.97 2.09
CA PHE A 98 -5.78 4.79 3.52
C PHE A 98 -6.83 3.83 4.07
N ILE A 99 -6.40 3.00 5.01
CA ILE A 99 -7.30 2.16 5.80
C ILE A 99 -7.05 2.46 7.28
N THR A 100 -8.10 2.42 8.09
CA THR A 100 -7.94 2.70 9.52
C THR A 100 -9.04 2.03 10.34
N ALA A 101 -8.68 1.51 11.52
CA ALA A 101 -9.64 1.03 12.50
C ALA A 101 -10.19 2.17 13.35
N HIS A 102 -9.50 3.31 13.39
CA HIS A 102 -9.85 4.45 14.21
C HIS A 102 -10.02 5.69 13.34
N ASP A 103 -11.20 6.24 13.34
CA ASP A 103 -11.54 7.43 12.56
C ASP A 103 -11.45 8.65 13.48
N GLU A 104 -10.22 9.07 13.79
CA GLU A 104 -10.01 10.26 14.61
C GLU A 104 -10.37 11.52 13.84
N ILE A 105 -10.87 12.51 14.57
CA ILE A 105 -11.23 13.80 13.98
C ILE A 105 -10.00 14.41 13.30
N GLY A 106 -10.17 14.81 12.07
CA GLY A 106 -9.12 15.47 11.29
C GLY A 106 -8.19 14.55 10.52
N THR A 107 -8.19 13.26 10.80
CA THR A 107 -7.30 12.32 10.09
C THR A 107 -7.67 12.21 8.62
N ARG A 108 -8.96 12.05 8.33
CA ARG A 108 -9.45 11.96 6.95
C ARG A 108 -9.10 13.22 6.17
N GLU A 109 -9.32 14.38 6.77
CA GLU A 109 -9.05 15.67 6.14
C GLU A 109 -7.57 15.84 5.82
N LYS A 110 -6.69 15.42 6.73
CA LYS A 110 -5.24 15.46 6.50
C LYS A 110 -4.83 14.53 5.38
N ALA A 111 -5.39 13.32 5.35
CA ALA A 111 -5.09 12.34 4.31
C ALA A 111 -5.51 12.85 2.93
N VAL A 112 -6.72 13.39 2.84
CA VAL A 112 -7.25 13.94 1.58
C VAL A 112 -6.44 15.16 1.15
N ALA A 113 -6.13 16.06 2.08
CA ALA A 113 -5.33 17.26 1.79
C ALA A 113 -3.94 16.89 1.28
N ALA A 114 -3.39 15.76 1.73
CA ALA A 114 -2.09 15.28 1.28
C ALA A 114 -2.18 14.45 -0.02
N GLY A 115 -3.36 14.37 -0.62
CA GLY A 115 -3.52 13.74 -1.93
C GLY A 115 -3.98 12.28 -1.93
N ALA A 116 -4.49 11.77 -0.79
CA ALA A 116 -5.01 10.41 -0.76
C ALA A 116 -6.19 10.25 -1.73
N LEU A 117 -6.20 9.13 -2.43
CA LEU A 117 -7.31 8.81 -3.33
C LEU A 117 -8.57 8.46 -2.56
N ALA A 118 -8.41 7.71 -1.49
CA ALA A 118 -9.54 7.23 -0.71
C ALA A 118 -9.13 6.97 0.74
N PHE A 119 -10.15 6.87 1.58
CA PHE A 119 -9.98 6.63 3.01
C PHE A 119 -11.07 5.65 3.43
N LEU A 120 -10.68 4.42 3.76
CA LEU A 120 -11.62 3.35 4.12
C LEU A 120 -11.52 3.03 5.60
N ARG A 121 -12.66 2.94 6.26
CA ARG A 121 -12.72 2.58 7.66
C ARG A 121 -12.86 1.07 7.82
N LYS A 122 -12.03 0.47 8.68
CA LYS A 122 -12.15 -0.95 9.03
C LYS A 122 -13.30 -1.15 10.02
N PRO A 123 -14.06 -2.23 9.94
CA PRO A 123 -14.02 -3.21 8.86
C PRO A 123 -14.71 -2.69 7.60
N PHE A 124 -14.13 -2.98 6.46
CA PHE A 124 -14.74 -2.67 5.17
C PHE A 124 -15.02 -3.98 4.43
N ASN A 125 -15.98 -3.97 3.51
CA ASN A 125 -16.24 -5.16 2.73
C ASN A 125 -15.25 -5.27 1.56
N ASP A 126 -15.09 -6.49 1.06
CA ASP A 126 -14.15 -6.76 -0.02
C ASP A 126 -14.51 -5.99 -1.29
N GLU A 127 -15.79 -5.86 -1.59
CA GLU A 127 -16.25 -5.16 -2.80
C GLU A 127 -15.83 -3.71 -2.81
N LEU A 128 -15.90 -3.03 -1.66
CA LEU A 128 -15.48 -1.64 -1.56
C LEU A 128 -13.98 -1.49 -1.82
N LEU A 129 -13.17 -2.37 -1.24
CA LEU A 129 -11.73 -2.33 -1.47
C LEU A 129 -11.40 -2.61 -2.93
N ILE A 130 -12.03 -3.63 -3.52
CA ILE A 130 -11.82 -3.99 -4.92
C ILE A 130 -12.14 -2.80 -5.84
N LYS A 131 -13.29 -2.18 -5.62
CA LYS A 131 -13.70 -1.03 -6.41
C LYS A 131 -12.69 0.11 -6.30
N THR A 132 -12.24 0.38 -5.07
CA THR A 132 -11.31 1.47 -4.81
C THR A 132 -9.94 1.21 -5.44
N VAL A 133 -9.44 -0.02 -5.34
CA VAL A 133 -8.18 -0.40 -5.99
C VAL A 133 -8.29 -0.25 -7.51
N ARG A 134 -9.38 -0.71 -8.09
CA ARG A 134 -9.58 -0.59 -9.54
C ARG A 134 -9.65 0.86 -10.00
N GLU A 135 -10.25 1.74 -9.21
CA GLU A 135 -10.24 3.17 -9.51
C GLU A 135 -8.83 3.76 -9.44
N ALA A 136 -8.05 3.32 -8.47
CA ALA A 136 -6.65 3.75 -8.34
C ALA A 136 -5.84 3.37 -9.57
N LEU A 137 -6.02 2.14 -10.05
CA LEU A 137 -5.31 1.66 -11.24
C LEU A 137 -5.72 2.42 -12.49
N LYS A 138 -6.98 2.81 -12.62
CA LYS A 138 -7.43 3.62 -13.76
C LYS A 138 -6.78 5.00 -13.75
N ARG A 139 -6.69 5.62 -12.59
CA ARG A 139 -6.06 6.94 -12.47
C ARG A 139 -4.59 6.89 -12.83
N LYS A 140 -3.89 5.86 -12.40
CA LYS A 140 -2.47 5.71 -12.73
C LYS A 140 -2.27 5.52 -14.23
N SER A 141 -3.13 4.72 -14.87
CA SER A 141 -3.05 4.49 -16.32
C SER A 141 -3.31 5.75 -17.13
N ASN A 142 -4.14 6.65 -16.62
CA ASN A 142 -4.54 7.88 -17.31
C ASN A 142 -3.66 9.08 -16.91
N GLY A 143 -2.85 8.90 -15.90
CA GLY A 143 -1.95 9.96 -15.40
C GLY A 143 -0.51 9.79 -15.85
#